data_e4a91fdbce0c55bb7fc577f9e1d9fda7
#
_entry.id   e4a91fdbce0c55bb7fc577f9e1d9fda7
#
_cell.length_a   1.000
_cell.length_b   1.000
_cell.length_c   1.000
_cell.angle_alpha   90.00
_cell.angle_beta   90.00
_cell.angle_gamma   90.00
#
_symmetry.space_group_name_H-M   'P 1'
#
loop_
_entity.id
_entity.type
_entity.pdbx_description
1 polymer ?
#
loop_
_entity_poly.entity_id
_entity_poly.type
_entity_poly.pdbx_seq_one_letter_code
_entity_poly.pdbx_strand_id
1 'polypeptide(L)'
;MNVDGMLEPVDRVVMQDFSLPKMSTAVQLKRLIESIRLLQIPARPTTIIIGGLDECEDFNSQRDILTLIGQVATDPTVAIRFIIASRPEHQICDMFNREPLFSSTRRLVLDEGCDTAADIERYLREKFEDIHSRNRNIMPDIKSPWPLADDLRALVWRASGQFIYAATVIKFVDSDTDLHTPEEKLDIILKLGPIPGSPFSELDRLYTQILSQYSDSEVLVHTLG
;
A
#
# COMPACT_ATOMS: atom_id res chain seq x y z
N MET A 1 4.86 9.33 -12.38
CA MET A 1 5.89 10.21 -12.98
C MET A 1 6.94 9.32 -13.60
N ASN A 2 6.87 9.09 -14.91
CA ASN A 2 7.89 8.32 -15.65
C ASN A 2 9.18 9.14 -15.60
N VAL A 3 10.25 8.51 -15.12
CA VAL A 3 11.59 9.09 -15.25
C VAL A 3 12.04 8.76 -16.66
N ASP A 4 11.78 9.65 -17.60
CA ASP A 4 12.28 9.55 -18.97
C ASP A 4 13.80 9.29 -18.91
N GLY A 5 14.25 8.21 -19.51
CA GLY A 5 15.65 7.79 -19.52
C GLY A 5 16.02 6.63 -18.58
N MET A 6 15.16 6.21 -17.63
CA MET A 6 15.43 5.04 -16.77
C MET A 6 14.89 3.73 -17.34
N LEU A 7 13.84 3.76 -18.16
CA LEU A 7 13.25 2.56 -18.75
C LEU A 7 14.26 1.82 -19.66
N GLU A 8 14.94 2.54 -20.56
CA GLU A 8 15.92 1.91 -21.48
C GLU A 8 17.04 1.12 -20.79
N PRO A 9 17.65 1.62 -19.70
CA PRO A 9 18.72 0.88 -19.02
C PRO A 9 18.21 -0.33 -18.25
N VAL A 10 17.05 -0.21 -17.59
CA VAL A 10 16.42 -1.34 -16.89
C VAL A 10 16.01 -2.40 -17.90
N ASP A 11 15.36 -2.02 -19.00
CA ASP A 11 14.99 -2.93 -20.09
C ASP A 11 16.23 -3.60 -20.68
N ARG A 12 17.32 -2.87 -20.88
CA ARG A 12 18.58 -3.41 -21.40
C ARG A 12 19.15 -4.49 -20.49
N VAL A 13 19.13 -4.27 -19.16
CA VAL A 13 19.64 -5.27 -18.20
C VAL A 13 18.75 -6.51 -18.17
N VAL A 14 17.43 -6.34 -18.19
CA VAL A 14 16.47 -7.47 -18.25
C VAL A 14 16.60 -8.22 -19.58
N MET A 15 16.78 -7.50 -20.69
CA MET A 15 16.98 -8.11 -22.01
C MET A 15 18.33 -8.83 -22.17
N GLN A 16 19.36 -8.42 -21.41
CA GLN A 16 20.67 -9.08 -21.42
C GLN A 16 20.70 -10.35 -20.56
N ASP A 17 19.83 -10.45 -19.56
CA ASP A 17 19.76 -11.61 -18.68
C ASP A 17 18.32 -12.02 -18.38
N PHE A 18 17.77 -12.87 -19.24
CA PHE A 18 16.42 -13.43 -19.11
C PHE A 18 16.22 -14.27 -17.83
N SER A 19 17.29 -14.63 -17.13
CA SER A 19 17.20 -15.34 -15.84
C SER A 19 16.97 -14.40 -14.67
N LEU A 20 17.23 -13.09 -14.83
CA LEU A 20 17.15 -12.10 -13.77
C LEU A 20 15.81 -12.09 -13.01
N PRO A 21 14.62 -12.18 -13.64
CA PRO A 21 13.34 -12.23 -12.93
C PRO A 21 13.16 -13.46 -12.03
N LYS A 22 13.97 -14.50 -12.23
CA LYS A 22 13.95 -15.75 -11.43
C LYS A 22 15.01 -15.78 -10.32
N MET A 23 15.86 -14.78 -10.26
CA MET A 23 16.88 -14.64 -9.22
C MET A 23 16.28 -14.04 -7.94
N SER A 24 17.01 -14.16 -6.82
CA SER A 24 16.60 -13.55 -5.57
C SER A 24 16.46 -12.02 -5.70
N THR A 25 15.56 -11.44 -4.92
CA THR A 25 15.31 -9.98 -4.92
C THR A 25 16.58 -9.17 -4.66
N ALA A 26 17.49 -9.69 -3.83
CA ALA A 26 18.78 -9.05 -3.57
C ALA A 26 19.67 -8.98 -4.84
N VAL A 27 19.68 -10.04 -5.66
CA VAL A 27 20.42 -10.07 -6.93
C VAL A 27 19.78 -9.11 -7.91
N GLN A 28 18.47 -9.10 -8.03
CA GLN A 28 17.74 -8.17 -8.90
C GLN A 28 18.04 -6.70 -8.51
N LEU A 29 17.95 -6.36 -7.22
CA LEU A 29 18.26 -5.03 -6.72
C LEU A 29 19.73 -4.64 -7.00
N LYS A 30 20.67 -5.56 -6.79
CA LYS A 30 22.09 -5.34 -7.10
C LYS A 30 22.31 -4.99 -8.56
N ARG A 31 21.70 -5.74 -9.48
CA ARG A 31 21.78 -5.49 -10.92
C ARG A 31 21.18 -4.14 -11.32
N LEU A 32 20.04 -3.78 -10.71
CA LEU A 32 19.44 -2.47 -10.92
C LEU A 32 20.37 -1.33 -10.49
N ILE A 33 20.99 -1.43 -9.31
CA ILE A 33 21.94 -0.43 -8.79
C ILE A 33 23.18 -0.33 -9.70
N GLU A 34 23.75 -1.46 -10.15
CA GLU A 34 24.87 -1.49 -11.09
C GLU A 34 24.52 -0.78 -12.39
N SER A 35 23.30 -0.96 -12.91
CA SER A 35 22.82 -0.28 -14.11
C SER A 35 22.70 1.22 -13.92
N ILE A 36 22.17 1.67 -12.78
CA ILE A 36 22.08 3.08 -12.44
C ILE A 36 23.48 3.71 -12.35
N ARG A 37 24.46 3.00 -11.78
CA ARG A 37 25.85 3.46 -11.73
C ARG A 37 26.47 3.66 -13.10
N LEU A 38 26.22 2.71 -14.03
CA LEU A 38 26.77 2.78 -15.39
C LEU A 38 26.20 3.93 -16.21
N LEU A 39 24.99 4.38 -15.90
CA LEU A 39 24.35 5.48 -16.62
C LEU A 39 24.97 6.85 -16.37
N GLN A 40 25.84 6.99 -15.36
CA GLN A 40 26.43 8.28 -14.97
C GLN A 40 25.40 9.43 -15.00
N ILE A 41 24.18 9.17 -14.51
CA ILE A 41 23.11 10.17 -14.54
C ILE A 41 23.55 11.39 -13.74
N PRO A 42 23.79 12.54 -14.39
CA PRO A 42 24.32 13.68 -13.67
C PRO A 42 23.26 14.29 -12.76
N ALA A 43 23.66 14.54 -11.53
CA ALA A 43 23.13 15.57 -10.63
C ALA A 43 21.73 15.41 -10.03
N ARG A 44 20.93 14.37 -10.34
CA ARG A 44 19.65 14.18 -9.64
C ARG A 44 19.66 12.88 -8.84
N PRO A 45 19.43 12.93 -7.52
CA PRO A 45 19.35 11.71 -6.73
C PRO A 45 18.17 10.85 -7.20
N THR A 46 18.46 9.62 -7.55
CA THR A 46 17.43 8.61 -7.86
C THR A 46 16.85 8.08 -6.57
N THR A 47 15.54 8.00 -6.45
CA THR A 47 14.86 7.41 -5.28
C THR A 47 14.30 6.04 -5.65
N ILE A 48 14.68 5.03 -4.89
CA ILE A 48 14.13 3.66 -4.98
C ILE A 48 13.18 3.47 -3.79
N ILE A 49 11.95 3.06 -4.09
CA ILE A 49 10.91 2.80 -3.08
C ILE A 49 10.76 1.29 -2.95
N ILE A 50 10.92 0.78 -1.73
CA ILE A 50 10.75 -0.63 -1.38
C ILE A 50 9.60 -0.72 -0.37
N GLY A 51 8.49 -1.33 -0.79
CA GLY A 51 7.35 -1.63 0.09
C GLY A 51 7.36 -3.11 0.48
N GLY A 52 6.92 -3.41 1.71
CA GLY A 52 6.75 -4.79 2.16
C GLY A 52 8.07 -5.57 2.32
N LEU A 53 9.12 -4.95 2.86
CA LEU A 53 10.38 -5.67 3.12
C LEU A 53 10.17 -6.86 4.06
N ASP A 54 9.20 -6.80 4.97
CA ASP A 54 8.76 -7.89 5.86
C ASP A 54 8.10 -9.05 5.11
N GLU A 55 7.60 -8.83 3.91
CA GLU A 55 6.93 -9.86 3.07
C GLU A 55 7.93 -10.72 2.28
N CYS A 56 9.23 -10.44 2.35
CA CYS A 56 10.25 -11.31 1.76
C CYS A 56 10.24 -12.67 2.47
N GLU A 57 10.26 -13.75 1.67
CA GLU A 57 10.06 -15.14 2.13
C GLU A 57 11.02 -15.59 3.25
N ASP A 58 12.23 -15.05 3.31
CA ASP A 58 13.22 -15.46 4.30
C ASP A 58 14.07 -14.29 4.83
N PHE A 59 14.53 -14.47 6.05
CA PHE A 59 15.40 -13.52 6.75
C PHE A 59 16.72 -13.24 6.01
N ASN A 60 17.27 -14.23 5.31
CA ASN A 60 18.55 -14.05 4.60
C ASN A 60 18.35 -13.07 3.44
N SER A 61 17.26 -13.19 2.69
CA SER A 61 16.91 -12.24 1.63
C SER A 61 16.72 -10.82 2.17
N GLN A 62 16.03 -10.65 3.29
CA GLN A 62 15.86 -9.36 3.95
C GLN A 62 17.22 -8.76 4.35
N ARG A 63 18.07 -9.57 4.98
CA ARG A 63 19.41 -9.16 5.38
C ARG A 63 20.31 -8.76 4.22
N ASP A 64 20.26 -9.52 3.14
CA ASP A 64 21.08 -9.27 1.94
C ASP A 64 20.66 -7.96 1.26
N ILE A 65 19.34 -7.70 1.17
CA ILE A 65 18.80 -6.43 0.67
C ILE A 65 19.25 -5.26 1.54
N LEU A 66 19.09 -5.37 2.87
CA LEU A 66 19.48 -4.30 3.80
C LEU A 66 20.99 -4.07 3.82
N THR A 67 21.79 -5.12 3.70
CA THR A 67 23.26 -5.02 3.59
C THR A 67 23.66 -4.26 2.33
N LEU A 68 23.04 -4.59 1.20
CA LEU A 68 23.28 -3.89 -0.06
C LEU A 68 22.88 -2.42 0.01
N ILE A 69 21.71 -2.13 0.60
CA ILE A 69 21.24 -0.75 0.81
C ILE A 69 22.24 0.04 1.66
N GLY A 70 22.74 -0.56 2.76
CA GLY A 70 23.74 0.08 3.60
C GLY A 70 25.05 0.39 2.86
N GLN A 71 25.51 -0.52 2.00
CA GLN A 71 26.68 -0.29 1.16
C GLN A 71 26.47 0.87 0.16
N VAL A 72 25.29 0.91 -0.46
CA VAL A 72 24.96 1.96 -1.43
C VAL A 72 24.75 3.31 -0.75
N ALA A 73 24.11 3.34 0.41
CA ALA A 73 23.84 4.57 1.15
C ALA A 73 25.13 5.27 1.65
N THR A 74 26.21 4.51 1.82
CA THR A 74 27.52 5.04 2.23
C THR A 74 28.49 5.29 1.08
N ASP A 75 28.12 4.94 -0.15
CA ASP A 75 28.95 5.15 -1.33
C ASP A 75 28.74 6.58 -1.90
N PRO A 76 29.73 7.48 -1.75
CA PRO A 76 29.60 8.86 -2.20
C PRO A 76 29.53 9.00 -3.74
N THR A 77 29.86 7.95 -4.46
CA THR A 77 29.81 7.95 -5.95
C THR A 77 28.41 7.67 -6.50
N VAL A 78 27.47 7.28 -5.62
CA VAL A 78 26.13 6.86 -6.00
C VAL A 78 25.07 7.78 -5.40
N ALA A 79 24.39 8.55 -6.24
CA ALA A 79 23.31 9.43 -5.81
C ALA A 79 21.96 8.70 -5.75
N ILE A 80 21.87 7.63 -4.96
CA ILE A 80 20.63 6.87 -4.74
C ILE A 80 20.13 7.11 -3.33
N ARG A 81 18.81 7.29 -3.20
CA ARG A 81 18.09 7.34 -1.93
C ARG A 81 17.10 6.21 -1.87
N PHE A 82 16.84 5.68 -0.69
CA PHE A 82 15.85 4.63 -0.47
C PHE A 82 14.73 5.14 0.42
N ILE A 83 13.50 4.78 0.08
CA ILE A 83 12.33 4.87 0.96
C ILE A 83 11.88 3.44 1.17
N ILE A 84 11.89 2.99 2.43
CA ILE A 84 11.56 1.61 2.79
C ILE A 84 10.36 1.63 3.71
N ALA A 85 9.30 0.92 3.34
CA ALA A 85 8.15 0.67 4.19
C ALA A 85 8.14 -0.81 4.59
N SER A 86 8.03 -1.07 5.90
CA SER A 86 8.05 -2.42 6.46
C SER A 86 7.39 -2.44 7.83
N ARG A 87 6.85 -3.59 8.22
CA ARG A 87 6.50 -3.84 9.62
C ARG A 87 7.78 -3.87 10.47
N PRO A 88 7.69 -3.50 11.77
CA PRO A 88 8.86 -3.45 12.65
C PRO A 88 9.23 -4.86 13.18
N GLU A 89 9.47 -5.80 12.28
CA GLU A 89 9.97 -7.12 12.63
C GLU A 89 11.31 -7.00 13.35
N HIS A 90 11.52 -7.85 14.39
CA HIS A 90 12.68 -7.77 15.26
C HIS A 90 14.00 -7.76 14.46
N GLN A 91 14.14 -8.67 13.50
CA GLN A 91 15.33 -8.81 12.67
C GLN A 91 15.59 -7.59 11.77
N ILE A 92 14.52 -6.98 11.24
CA ILE A 92 14.62 -5.76 10.41
C ILE A 92 15.04 -4.58 11.28
N CYS A 93 14.41 -4.43 12.46
CA CYS A 93 14.79 -3.40 13.43
C CYS A 93 16.25 -3.52 13.86
N ASP A 94 16.72 -4.73 14.11
CA ASP A 94 18.13 -5.00 14.48
C ASP A 94 19.10 -4.57 13.40
N MET A 95 18.80 -4.80 12.13
CA MET A 95 19.65 -4.36 11.03
C MET A 95 19.72 -2.83 10.95
N PHE A 96 18.59 -2.14 11.13
CA PHE A 96 18.55 -0.68 11.15
C PHE A 96 19.20 -0.06 12.39
N ASN A 97 19.39 -0.82 13.46
CA ASN A 97 20.09 -0.39 14.68
C ASN A 97 21.61 -0.61 14.59
N ARG A 98 22.13 -1.14 13.48
CA ARG A 98 23.57 -1.39 13.25
C ARG A 98 24.12 -0.49 12.15
N GLU A 99 25.40 -0.18 12.21
CA GLU A 99 26.09 0.49 11.11
C GLU A 99 26.20 -0.41 9.87
N PRO A 100 26.14 0.16 8.66
CA PRO A 100 26.07 1.58 8.35
C PRO A 100 24.64 2.16 8.29
N LEU A 101 23.60 1.33 8.45
CA LEU A 101 22.21 1.76 8.31
C LEU A 101 21.79 2.73 9.41
N PHE A 102 22.29 2.55 10.65
CA PHE A 102 21.91 3.39 11.78
C PHE A 102 22.20 4.88 11.53
N SER A 103 23.40 5.20 11.07
CA SER A 103 23.80 6.58 10.81
C SER A 103 23.25 7.15 9.50
N SER A 104 22.87 6.28 8.56
CA SER A 104 22.41 6.66 7.20
C SER A 104 20.89 6.76 7.07
N THR A 105 20.11 6.33 8.09
CA THR A 105 18.66 6.20 8.00
C THR A 105 17.95 7.18 8.92
N ARG A 106 16.91 7.83 8.38
CA ARG A 106 15.90 8.52 9.18
C ARG A 106 14.67 7.61 9.29
N ARG A 107 14.35 7.18 10.50
CA ARG A 107 13.17 6.36 10.78
C ARG A 107 11.94 7.23 11.01
N LEU A 108 10.83 6.87 10.38
CA LEU A 108 9.50 7.41 10.67
C LEU A 108 8.63 6.25 11.16
N VAL A 109 8.13 6.34 12.38
CA VAL A 109 7.18 5.37 12.93
C VAL A 109 5.78 5.89 12.65
N LEU A 110 4.97 5.07 11.98
CA LEU A 110 3.55 5.33 11.73
C LEU A 110 2.77 4.66 12.87
N ASP A 111 2.66 5.35 13.99
CA ASP A 111 1.94 4.90 15.17
C ASP A 111 0.67 5.73 15.42
N GLU A 112 -0.01 5.44 16.52
CA GLU A 112 -1.23 6.14 16.95
C GLU A 112 -1.05 7.66 17.19
N GLY A 113 0.18 8.16 17.20
CA GLY A 113 0.50 9.59 17.32
C GLY A 113 0.31 10.38 16.02
N CYS A 114 0.20 9.68 14.87
CA CYS A 114 -0.22 10.30 13.62
C CYS A 114 -1.74 10.48 13.66
N ASP A 115 -2.27 11.63 13.22
CA ASP A 115 -3.72 11.87 13.16
C ASP A 115 -4.34 11.05 12.01
N THR A 116 -4.24 9.73 12.14
CA THR A 116 -4.74 8.76 11.17
C THR A 116 -6.25 8.89 10.98
N ALA A 117 -6.98 9.31 11.99
CA ALA A 117 -8.43 9.53 11.87
C ALA A 117 -8.75 10.67 10.90
N ALA A 118 -8.03 11.80 11.00
CA ALA A 118 -8.21 12.93 10.09
C ALA A 118 -7.80 12.58 8.65
N ASP A 119 -6.75 11.79 8.49
CA ASP A 119 -6.30 11.35 7.17
C ASP A 119 -7.29 10.35 6.55
N ILE A 120 -7.84 9.42 7.33
CA ILE A 120 -8.90 8.50 6.90
C ILE A 120 -10.17 9.30 6.53
N GLU A 121 -10.56 10.29 7.34
CA GLU A 121 -11.72 11.12 7.05
C GLU A 121 -11.54 11.86 5.71
N ARG A 122 -10.36 12.46 5.49
CA ARG A 122 -10.04 13.15 4.24
C ARG A 122 -10.12 12.19 3.06
N TYR A 123 -9.48 11.03 3.18
CA TYR A 123 -9.50 9.99 2.14
C TYR A 123 -10.92 9.56 1.79
N LEU A 124 -11.73 9.22 2.78
CA LEU A 124 -13.12 8.81 2.57
C LEU A 124 -13.93 9.93 1.90
N ARG A 125 -13.81 11.16 2.38
CA ARG A 125 -14.52 12.33 1.82
C ARG A 125 -14.19 12.51 0.34
N GLU A 126 -12.92 12.53 -0.02
CA GLU A 126 -12.47 12.70 -1.41
C GLU A 126 -12.98 11.55 -2.29
N LYS A 127 -12.89 10.30 -1.82
CA LYS A 127 -13.34 9.14 -2.59
C LYS A 127 -14.85 9.08 -2.77
N PHE A 128 -15.61 9.38 -1.74
CA PHE A 128 -17.07 9.42 -1.85
C PHE A 128 -17.55 10.57 -2.75
N GLU A 129 -16.92 11.71 -2.72
CA GLU A 129 -17.21 12.82 -3.63
C GLU A 129 -16.96 12.43 -5.09
N ASP A 130 -15.87 11.72 -5.36
CA ASP A 130 -15.56 11.18 -6.68
C ASP A 130 -16.60 10.13 -7.14
N ILE A 131 -16.96 9.17 -6.27
CA ILE A 131 -18.02 8.19 -6.56
C ILE A 131 -19.34 8.88 -6.86
N HIS A 132 -19.78 9.82 -6.01
CA HIS A 132 -21.01 10.55 -6.21
C HIS A 132 -21.01 11.34 -7.52
N SER A 133 -19.89 12.00 -7.85
CA SER A 133 -19.78 12.79 -9.08
C SER A 133 -19.88 11.94 -10.34
N ARG A 134 -19.33 10.73 -10.33
CA ARG A 134 -19.39 9.78 -11.46
C ARG A 134 -20.76 9.10 -11.59
N ASN A 135 -21.46 8.93 -10.48
CA ASN A 135 -22.70 8.15 -10.40
C ASN A 135 -23.97 9.02 -10.30
N ARG A 136 -23.92 10.30 -10.64
CA ARG A 136 -25.09 11.24 -10.56
C ARG A 136 -26.32 10.74 -11.28
N ASN A 137 -26.16 9.99 -12.36
CA ASN A 137 -27.27 9.48 -13.16
C ASN A 137 -28.04 8.37 -12.46
N ILE A 138 -27.40 7.58 -11.60
CA ILE A 138 -28.02 6.49 -10.83
C ILE A 138 -28.32 6.88 -9.38
N MET A 139 -27.88 8.06 -8.96
CA MET A 139 -28.11 8.63 -7.64
C MET A 139 -28.73 10.04 -7.73
N PRO A 140 -29.83 10.25 -8.48
CA PRO A 140 -30.35 11.59 -8.80
C PRO A 140 -30.91 12.33 -7.57
N ASP A 141 -31.39 11.58 -6.59
CA ASP A 141 -32.02 12.14 -5.38
C ASP A 141 -31.03 12.42 -4.25
N ILE A 142 -29.80 11.99 -4.40
CA ILE A 142 -28.74 12.15 -3.39
C ILE A 142 -28.09 13.52 -3.53
N LYS A 143 -28.21 14.33 -2.49
CA LYS A 143 -27.62 15.67 -2.44
C LYS A 143 -26.16 15.61 -1.97
N SER A 144 -25.32 16.49 -2.52
CA SER A 144 -23.98 16.74 -2.02
C SER A 144 -24.01 17.57 -0.70
N PRO A 145 -23.17 17.34 0.30
CA PRO A 145 -22.14 16.29 0.34
C PRO A 145 -22.73 14.89 0.64
N TRP A 146 -22.18 13.88 0.01
CA TRP A 146 -22.47 12.47 0.26
C TRP A 146 -21.18 11.73 0.54
N PRO A 147 -21.15 10.84 1.55
CA PRO A 147 -22.22 10.52 2.52
C PRO A 147 -22.48 11.67 3.52
N LEU A 148 -23.52 11.53 4.34
CA LEU A 148 -23.79 12.47 5.41
C LEU A 148 -22.63 12.50 6.42
N ALA A 149 -22.47 13.62 7.10
CA ALA A 149 -21.37 13.80 8.07
C ALA A 149 -21.38 12.76 9.20
N ASP A 150 -22.56 12.29 9.61
CA ASP A 150 -22.70 11.27 10.66
C ASP A 150 -22.24 9.89 10.15
N ASP A 151 -22.57 9.55 8.91
CA ASP A 151 -22.16 8.31 8.28
C ASP A 151 -20.64 8.27 8.11
N LEU A 152 -20.07 9.39 7.64
CA LEU A 152 -18.62 9.53 7.50
C LEU A 152 -17.91 9.36 8.85
N ARG A 153 -18.42 9.98 9.91
CA ARG A 153 -17.87 9.82 11.27
C ARG A 153 -17.96 8.37 11.77
N ALA A 154 -19.07 7.70 11.47
CA ALA A 154 -19.23 6.28 11.82
C ALA A 154 -18.18 5.39 11.10
N LEU A 155 -17.90 5.65 9.83
CA LEU A 155 -16.87 4.91 9.08
C LEU A 155 -15.46 5.19 9.63
N VAL A 156 -15.13 6.45 9.94
CA VAL A 156 -13.84 6.82 10.54
C VAL A 156 -13.65 6.15 11.90
N TRP A 157 -14.68 6.15 12.73
CA TRP A 157 -14.64 5.48 14.04
C TRP A 157 -14.40 3.97 13.89
N ARG A 158 -15.12 3.31 12.97
CA ARG A 158 -14.96 1.87 12.70
C ARG A 158 -13.60 1.53 12.10
N ALA A 159 -13.03 2.42 11.32
CA ALA A 159 -11.69 2.23 10.78
C ALA A 159 -10.63 2.13 11.88
N SER A 160 -10.87 2.71 13.05
CA SER A 160 -9.98 2.63 14.23
C SER A 160 -8.49 2.84 13.87
N GLY A 161 -8.22 3.86 13.03
CA GLY A 161 -6.88 4.16 12.53
C GLY A 161 -6.37 3.27 11.38
N GLN A 162 -7.15 2.29 10.93
CA GLN A 162 -6.74 1.35 9.88
C GLN A 162 -7.22 1.79 8.50
N PHE A 163 -6.32 2.27 7.66
CA PHE A 163 -6.63 2.65 6.28
C PHE A 163 -7.22 1.51 5.45
N ILE A 164 -6.83 0.25 5.75
CA ILE A 164 -7.35 -0.92 5.01
C ILE A 164 -8.87 -1.04 5.15
N TYR A 165 -9.45 -0.70 6.31
CA TYR A 165 -10.91 -0.67 6.46
C TYR A 165 -11.53 0.35 5.51
N ALA A 166 -11.04 1.59 5.51
CA ALA A 166 -11.53 2.66 4.66
C ALA A 166 -11.38 2.33 3.17
N ALA A 167 -10.23 1.79 2.78
CA ALA A 167 -9.98 1.36 1.40
C ALA A 167 -10.92 0.24 0.96
N THR A 168 -11.21 -0.73 1.84
CA THR A 168 -12.14 -1.84 1.56
C THR A 168 -13.57 -1.33 1.42
N VAL A 169 -14.01 -0.40 2.28
CA VAL A 169 -15.31 0.26 2.16
C VAL A 169 -15.44 0.94 0.79
N ILE A 170 -14.48 1.75 0.40
CA ILE A 170 -14.51 2.45 -0.89
C ILE A 170 -14.53 1.45 -2.05
N LYS A 171 -13.67 0.44 -2.02
CA LYS A 171 -13.61 -0.59 -3.07
C LYS A 171 -14.95 -1.33 -3.21
N PHE A 172 -15.63 -1.62 -2.10
CA PHE A 172 -16.94 -2.27 -2.11
C PHE A 172 -18.02 -1.34 -2.68
N VAL A 173 -18.10 -0.10 -2.21
CA VAL A 173 -19.10 0.88 -2.66
C VAL A 173 -18.92 1.23 -4.14
N ASP A 174 -17.68 1.31 -4.62
CA ASP A 174 -17.33 1.66 -6.00
C ASP A 174 -17.29 0.45 -6.96
N SER A 175 -17.64 -0.75 -6.48
CA SER A 175 -17.62 -1.95 -7.34
C SER A 175 -18.81 -2.02 -8.29
N ASP A 176 -18.58 -2.48 -9.52
CA ASP A 176 -19.63 -2.69 -10.55
C ASP A 176 -20.16 -4.14 -10.58
N THR A 177 -19.87 -4.93 -9.53
CA THR A 177 -20.06 -6.39 -9.54
C THR A 177 -21.49 -6.86 -9.27
N ASP A 178 -22.37 -5.98 -8.82
CA ASP A 178 -23.76 -6.30 -8.47
C ASP A 178 -24.75 -5.21 -8.94
N LEU A 179 -26.04 -5.47 -8.76
CA LEU A 179 -27.12 -4.56 -9.16
C LEU A 179 -27.37 -3.40 -8.16
N HIS A 180 -26.61 -3.34 -7.08
CA HIS A 180 -26.80 -2.31 -6.04
C HIS A 180 -26.13 -1.00 -6.42
N THR A 181 -26.81 0.10 -6.12
CA THR A 181 -26.21 1.43 -6.24
C THR A 181 -25.16 1.67 -5.17
N PRO A 182 -24.23 2.64 -5.36
CA PRO A 182 -23.29 3.01 -4.32
C PRO A 182 -23.93 3.41 -2.98
N GLU A 183 -25.12 4.03 -3.03
CA GLU A 183 -25.90 4.37 -1.83
C GLU A 183 -26.36 3.11 -1.10
N GLU A 184 -26.95 2.15 -1.79
CA GLU A 184 -27.41 0.89 -1.21
C GLU A 184 -26.26 0.10 -0.59
N LYS A 185 -25.09 0.08 -1.24
CA LYS A 185 -23.89 -0.55 -0.71
C LYS A 185 -23.38 0.12 0.54
N LEU A 186 -23.37 1.44 0.58
CA LEU A 186 -23.02 2.19 1.79
C LEU A 186 -23.98 1.87 2.94
N ASP A 187 -25.28 1.83 2.64
CA ASP A 187 -26.33 1.47 3.61
C ASP A 187 -26.12 0.08 4.21
N ILE A 188 -25.73 -0.90 3.39
CA ILE A 188 -25.39 -2.24 3.85
C ILE A 188 -24.26 -2.19 4.89
N ILE A 189 -23.18 -1.45 4.60
CA ILE A 189 -22.05 -1.30 5.54
C ILE A 189 -22.53 -0.62 6.83
N LEU A 190 -23.26 0.48 6.73
CA LEU A 190 -23.70 1.26 7.89
C LEU A 190 -24.62 0.44 8.83
N LYS A 191 -25.46 -0.43 8.26
CA LYS A 191 -26.35 -1.33 9.03
C LYS A 191 -25.63 -2.45 9.78
N LEU A 192 -24.36 -2.71 9.48
CA LEU A 192 -23.58 -3.75 10.19
C LEU A 192 -23.44 -3.47 11.70
N GLY A 193 -23.66 -2.27 12.19
CA GLY A 193 -23.55 -1.90 13.60
C GLY A 193 -22.11 -2.08 14.18
N PRO A 194 -21.77 -1.42 15.27
CA PRO A 194 -20.47 -1.56 15.92
C PRO A 194 -20.34 -2.91 16.65
N ILE A 195 -19.13 -3.49 16.65
CA ILE A 195 -18.80 -4.67 17.45
C ILE A 195 -17.89 -4.25 18.61
N PRO A 196 -18.22 -4.59 19.86
CA PRO A 196 -17.27 -4.45 20.96
C PRO A 196 -16.12 -5.45 20.77
N GLY A 197 -14.89 -4.97 20.68
CA GLY A 197 -13.74 -5.87 20.60
C GLY A 197 -12.50 -5.26 19.94
N SER A 198 -11.71 -6.09 19.30
CA SER A 198 -10.50 -5.72 18.60
C SER A 198 -10.80 -4.83 17.37
N PRO A 199 -9.93 -3.88 17.02
CA PRO A 199 -10.00 -3.12 15.77
C PRO A 199 -10.13 -4.01 14.51
N PHE A 200 -9.60 -5.23 14.56
CA PHE A 200 -9.71 -6.20 13.47
C PHE A 200 -11.12 -6.80 13.34
N SER A 201 -11.94 -6.79 14.40
CA SER A 201 -13.30 -7.34 14.35
C SER A 201 -14.21 -6.63 13.35
N GLU A 202 -14.05 -5.31 13.22
CA GLU A 202 -14.79 -4.50 12.24
C GLU A 202 -14.37 -4.84 10.81
N LEU A 203 -13.07 -5.06 10.59
CA LEU A 203 -12.53 -5.44 9.29
C LEU A 203 -12.97 -6.86 8.91
N ASP A 204 -12.89 -7.82 9.82
CA ASP A 204 -13.33 -9.21 9.61
C ASP A 204 -14.81 -9.28 9.25
N ARG A 205 -15.62 -8.47 9.93
CA ARG A 205 -17.05 -8.40 9.63
C ARG A 205 -17.33 -7.77 8.27
N LEU A 206 -16.60 -6.73 7.91
CA LEU A 206 -16.71 -6.11 6.59
C LEU A 206 -16.38 -7.13 5.49
N TYR A 207 -15.29 -7.88 5.64
CA TYR A 207 -14.95 -8.95 4.70
C TYR A 207 -16.02 -10.05 4.65
N THR A 208 -16.49 -10.50 5.81
CA THR A 208 -17.55 -11.52 5.87
C THR A 208 -18.81 -11.04 5.13
N GLN A 209 -19.20 -9.77 5.31
CA GLN A 209 -20.36 -9.20 4.62
C GLN A 209 -20.14 -9.12 3.11
N ILE A 210 -18.98 -8.64 2.67
CA ILE A 210 -18.64 -8.56 1.24
C ILE A 210 -18.66 -9.97 0.64
N LEU A 211 -18.00 -10.94 1.26
CA LEU A 211 -17.91 -12.30 0.76
C LEU A 211 -19.27 -13.00 0.73
N SER A 212 -20.18 -12.70 1.67
CA SER A 212 -21.53 -13.29 1.70
C SER A 212 -22.42 -12.87 0.53
N GLN A 213 -22.07 -11.79 -0.17
CA GLN A 213 -22.82 -11.32 -1.36
C GLN A 213 -22.39 -12.03 -2.64
N TYR A 214 -21.23 -12.69 -2.65
CA TYR A 214 -20.79 -13.50 -3.78
C TYR A 214 -21.33 -14.91 -3.65
N SER A 215 -22.40 -15.22 -4.41
CA SER A 215 -23.08 -16.53 -4.38
C SER A 215 -22.26 -17.69 -4.97
N ASP A 216 -21.13 -17.41 -5.59
CA ASP A 216 -20.31 -18.39 -6.30
C ASP A 216 -19.04 -18.74 -5.48
N SER A 217 -19.17 -19.81 -4.67
CA SER A 217 -18.07 -20.29 -3.82
C SER A 217 -16.84 -20.79 -4.61
N GLU A 218 -16.96 -21.13 -5.89
CA GLU A 218 -15.83 -21.55 -6.73
C GLU A 218 -14.87 -20.40 -7.06
N VAL A 219 -15.41 -19.18 -7.28
CA VAL A 219 -14.60 -17.99 -7.56
C VAL A 219 -13.82 -17.55 -6.30
N LEU A 220 -14.41 -17.72 -5.11
CA LEU A 220 -13.78 -17.39 -3.83
C LEU A 220 -12.56 -18.26 -3.52
N VAL A 221 -12.66 -19.57 -3.77
CA VAL A 221 -11.54 -20.52 -3.55
C VAL A 221 -10.37 -20.21 -4.48
N HIS A 222 -10.63 -19.78 -5.72
CA HIS A 222 -9.58 -19.44 -6.68
C HIS A 222 -8.90 -18.07 -6.42
N THR A 223 -9.55 -17.21 -5.62
CA THR A 223 -9.02 -15.84 -5.35
C THR A 223 -8.28 -15.77 -4.01
N LEU A 224 -8.52 -16.72 -3.11
CA LEU A 224 -7.96 -16.76 -1.75
C LEU A 224 -6.99 -17.94 -1.53
N GLY A 225 -6.82 -18.84 -2.53
CA GLY A 225 -5.95 -20.02 -2.46
C GLY A 225 -4.54 -19.80 -2.97
#